data_86063179f271ea4481a13254bfb77720
#
_entry.id   86063179f271ea4481a13254bfb77720
#
_cell.length_a   1.000
_cell.length_b   1.000
_cell.length_c   1.000
_cell.angle_alpha   90.00
_cell.angle_beta   90.00
_cell.angle_gamma   90.00
#
_symmetry.space_group_name_H-M   'P 1'
#
loop_
_entity.id
_entity.type
_entity.pdbx_description
1 polymer ?
#
loop_
_entity_poly.entity_id
_entity_poly.type
_entity_poly.pdbx_seq_one_letter_code
_entity_poly.pdbx_strand_id
1 'polypeptide(L)'
;GRQLDRAPVPFRLLPELVREIGSDATVMIDTGIMNGADIVASIALGADFTIVGRAYLYGLMAGGRAGVDRVIEILSEEVVRTMKLLGVSSIEELEPRHVTQLTRLVPVRPQVRAAADAVER
;
A
#
# COMPACT_ATOMS: atom_id res chain seq x y z
N GLY A 1 4.49 -0.92 12.20
CA GLY A 1 4.62 -2.02 13.01
C GLY A 1 5.95 -2.57 13.44
N ARG A 2 7.01 -1.75 13.67
CA ARG A 2 8.30 -2.30 14.13
C ARG A 2 8.26 -2.89 15.55
N GLN A 3 7.33 -2.44 16.37
CA GLN A 3 7.21 -2.84 17.78
C GLN A 3 6.13 -3.89 18.02
N LEU A 4 5.34 -4.18 17.00
CA LEU A 4 4.28 -5.18 17.06
C LEU A 4 4.47 -6.19 15.94
N ASP A 5 4.87 -7.41 16.31
CA ASP A 5 4.98 -8.50 15.36
C ASP A 5 3.59 -8.86 14.80
N ARG A 6 3.56 -9.13 13.49
CA ARG A 6 2.33 -9.51 12.78
C ARG A 6 1.24 -8.44 12.83
N ALA A 7 1.62 -7.16 12.92
CA ALA A 7 0.68 -6.06 12.75
C ALA A 7 -0.06 -6.18 11.41
N PRO A 8 -1.33 -5.80 11.35
CA PRO A 8 -2.07 -5.80 10.10
C PRO A 8 -1.43 -4.86 9.08
N VAL A 9 -1.58 -5.19 7.81
CA VAL A 9 -1.05 -4.39 6.70
C VAL A 9 -1.90 -3.12 6.58
N PRO A 10 -1.32 -1.91 6.66
CA PRO A 10 -2.07 -0.65 6.64
C PRO A 10 -3.01 -0.50 5.44
N PHE A 11 -2.57 -0.88 4.23
CA PHE A 11 -3.42 -0.86 3.04
C PHE A 11 -4.71 -1.69 3.15
N ARG A 12 -4.70 -2.75 3.96
CA ARG A 12 -5.90 -3.57 4.18
C ARG A 12 -6.88 -2.94 5.16
N LEU A 13 -6.37 -2.12 6.06
CA LEU A 13 -7.19 -1.40 7.05
C LEU A 13 -7.73 -0.08 6.50
N LEU A 14 -7.07 0.49 5.50
CA LEU A 14 -7.37 1.83 5.00
C LEU A 14 -8.84 2.01 4.59
N PRO A 15 -9.47 1.13 3.79
CA PRO A 15 -10.87 1.33 3.39
C PRO A 15 -11.85 1.32 4.57
N GLU A 16 -11.60 0.48 5.57
CA GLU A 16 -12.43 0.42 6.78
C GLU A 16 -12.25 1.68 7.63
N LEU A 17 -11.02 2.12 7.81
CA LEU A 17 -10.68 3.30 8.57
C LEU A 17 -11.27 4.57 7.92
N VAL A 18 -11.16 4.72 6.60
CA VAL A 18 -11.77 5.84 5.86
C VAL A 18 -13.28 5.86 6.02
N ARG A 19 -13.93 4.70 5.97
CA ARG A 19 -15.39 4.60 6.17
C ARG A 19 -15.80 5.04 7.58
N GLU A 20 -15.00 4.73 8.59
CA GLU A 20 -15.37 5.01 9.99
C GLU A 20 -15.07 6.45 10.42
N ILE A 21 -13.96 7.04 9.95
CA ILE A 21 -13.49 8.34 10.43
C ILE A 21 -13.10 9.33 9.34
N GLY A 22 -13.20 8.96 8.06
CA GLY A 22 -12.71 9.79 6.95
C GLY A 22 -13.41 11.14 6.80
N SER A 23 -14.66 11.29 7.32
CA SER A 23 -15.35 12.57 7.37
C SER A 23 -14.88 13.48 8.51
N ASP A 24 -14.28 12.92 9.54
CA ASP A 24 -14.01 13.61 10.80
C ASP A 24 -12.52 13.94 11.00
N ALA A 25 -11.65 13.30 10.23
CA ALA A 25 -10.22 13.45 10.35
C ALA A 25 -9.47 13.20 9.02
N THR A 26 -8.34 13.88 8.84
CA THR A 26 -7.42 13.61 7.73
C THR A 26 -6.77 12.24 7.92
N VAL A 27 -6.93 11.37 6.93
CA VAL A 27 -6.38 10.02 6.92
C VAL A 27 -5.09 9.98 6.13
N MET A 28 -3.98 9.69 6.80
CA MET A 28 -2.67 9.54 6.18
C MET A 28 -2.20 8.09 6.28
N ILE A 29 -1.63 7.57 5.20
CA ILE A 29 -1.02 6.23 5.19
C ILE A 29 0.50 6.33 5.15
N ASP A 30 1.17 5.67 6.09
CA ASP A 30 2.60 5.40 6.10
C ASP A 30 2.83 3.90 6.03
N THR A 31 3.90 3.49 5.46
CA THR A 31 4.32 2.09 5.31
C THR A 31 4.02 1.51 3.93
N GLY A 32 5.09 1.06 3.30
CA GLY A 32 5.03 0.30 2.06
C GLY A 32 5.02 1.14 0.79
N ILE A 33 4.99 2.45 0.88
CA ILE A 33 5.04 3.36 -0.27
C ILE A 33 6.46 3.39 -0.83
N MET A 34 6.66 2.79 -2.00
CA MET A 34 7.97 2.68 -2.65
C MET A 34 7.97 3.21 -4.08
N ASN A 35 6.82 3.38 -4.71
CA ASN A 35 6.65 3.85 -6.08
C ASN A 35 5.37 4.68 -6.24
N GLY A 36 5.22 5.32 -7.40
CA GLY A 36 4.05 6.16 -7.68
C GLY A 36 2.73 5.40 -7.76
N ALA A 37 2.74 4.11 -8.11
CA ALA A 37 1.53 3.29 -8.11
C ALA A 37 1.01 3.02 -6.69
N ASP A 38 1.91 2.86 -5.71
CA ASP A 38 1.51 2.74 -4.30
C ASP A 38 0.83 4.04 -3.81
N ILE A 39 1.33 5.21 -4.25
CA ILE A 39 0.73 6.52 -3.95
C ILE A 39 -0.68 6.58 -4.54
N VAL A 40 -0.83 6.31 -5.83
CA VAL A 40 -2.13 6.31 -6.51
C VAL A 40 -3.10 5.33 -5.87
N ALA A 41 -2.66 4.12 -5.54
CA ALA A 41 -3.50 3.12 -4.89
C ALA A 41 -3.99 3.57 -3.51
N SER A 42 -3.13 4.22 -2.71
CA SER A 42 -3.53 4.70 -1.39
C SER A 42 -4.56 5.82 -1.45
N ILE A 43 -4.40 6.76 -2.38
CA ILE A 43 -5.38 7.84 -2.60
C ILE A 43 -6.69 7.26 -3.13
N ALA A 44 -6.64 6.35 -4.09
CA ALA A 44 -7.83 5.68 -4.62
C ALA A 44 -8.62 4.90 -3.54
N LEU A 45 -7.93 4.42 -2.49
CA LEU A 45 -8.56 3.77 -1.34
C LEU A 45 -9.04 4.75 -0.27
N GLY A 46 -8.89 6.06 -0.48
CA GLY A 46 -9.45 7.12 0.34
C GLY A 46 -8.47 7.75 1.34
N ALA A 47 -7.17 7.53 1.23
CA ALA A 47 -6.20 8.32 2.00
C ALA A 47 -6.12 9.75 1.44
N ASP A 48 -6.05 10.73 2.33
CA ASP A 48 -5.82 12.13 1.95
C ASP A 48 -4.35 12.39 1.61
N PHE A 49 -3.42 11.68 2.29
CA PHE A 49 -1.99 11.82 2.10
C PHE A 49 -1.25 10.49 2.22
N THR A 50 -0.08 10.42 1.56
CA THR A 50 0.88 9.32 1.70
C THR A 50 2.17 9.81 2.31
N ILE A 51 2.76 9.00 3.19
CA ILE A 51 4.06 9.27 3.80
C ILE A 51 5.07 8.30 3.21
N VAL A 52 6.11 8.86 2.61
CA VAL A 52 7.20 8.11 1.98
C VAL A 52 8.40 8.05 2.91
N GLY A 53 8.82 6.86 3.31
CA GLY A 53 9.98 6.65 4.19
C GLY A 53 11.23 6.20 3.42
N ARG A 54 11.38 4.88 3.24
CA ARG A 54 12.62 4.30 2.68
C ARG A 54 13.01 4.79 1.30
N ALA A 55 12.06 5.12 0.44
CA ALA A 55 12.36 5.57 -0.91
C ALA A 55 13.23 6.84 -0.89
N TYR A 56 12.83 7.86 -0.10
CA TYR A 56 13.65 9.08 -0.03
C TYR A 56 14.99 8.84 0.69
N LEU A 57 15.05 7.94 1.67
CA LEU A 57 16.30 7.59 2.35
C LEU A 57 17.30 6.95 1.39
N TYR A 58 16.85 6.11 0.47
CA TYR A 58 17.73 5.54 -0.57
C TYR A 58 18.29 6.63 -1.49
N GLY A 59 17.45 7.60 -1.87
CA GLY A 59 17.93 8.78 -2.61
C GLY A 59 18.95 9.57 -1.84
N LEU A 60 18.69 9.85 -0.56
CA LEU A 60 19.60 10.56 0.32
C LEU A 60 20.96 9.86 0.45
N MET A 61 20.94 8.54 0.62
CA MET A 61 22.16 7.73 0.71
C MET A 61 22.95 7.69 -0.60
N ALA A 62 22.25 7.69 -1.74
CA ALA A 62 22.88 7.60 -3.05
C ALA A 62 23.50 8.93 -3.54
N GLY A 63 22.89 10.08 -3.20
CA GLY A 63 23.33 11.36 -3.78
C GLY A 63 22.99 12.59 -2.93
N GLY A 64 22.79 12.43 -1.60
CA GLY A 64 22.44 13.53 -0.74
C GLY A 64 21.14 14.23 -1.20
N ARG A 65 21.14 15.55 -1.17
CA ARG A 65 20.00 16.36 -1.61
C ARG A 65 19.57 16.03 -3.06
N ALA A 66 20.53 15.98 -3.99
CA ALA A 66 20.23 15.69 -5.40
C ALA A 66 19.59 14.31 -5.56
N GLY A 67 19.98 13.33 -4.75
CA GLY A 67 19.36 12.02 -4.72
C GLY A 67 17.91 12.06 -4.24
N VAL A 68 17.60 12.89 -3.24
CA VAL A 68 16.22 13.10 -2.76
C VAL A 68 15.39 13.79 -3.85
N ASP A 69 15.92 14.86 -4.47
CA ASP A 69 15.24 15.54 -5.57
C ASP A 69 14.92 14.57 -6.71
N ARG A 70 15.85 13.66 -7.05
CA ARG A 70 15.63 12.63 -8.07
C ARG A 70 14.55 11.63 -7.68
N VAL A 71 14.47 11.23 -6.43
CA VAL A 71 13.38 10.33 -5.96
C VAL A 71 12.03 11.02 -6.09
N ILE A 72 11.93 12.29 -5.75
CA ILE A 72 10.69 13.07 -5.90
C ILE A 72 10.26 13.11 -7.37
N GLU A 73 11.19 13.37 -8.29
CA GLU A 73 10.92 13.34 -9.73
C GLU A 73 10.40 11.96 -10.17
N ILE A 74 11.10 10.87 -9.81
CA ILE A 74 10.70 9.50 -10.16
C ILE A 74 9.29 9.20 -9.67
N LEU A 75 9.01 9.46 -8.39
CA LEU A 75 7.68 9.19 -7.82
C LEU A 75 6.59 10.02 -8.51
N SER A 76 6.88 11.29 -8.82
CA SER A 76 5.96 12.17 -9.53
C SER A 76 5.65 11.67 -10.95
N GLU A 77 6.69 11.28 -11.70
CA GLU A 77 6.54 10.71 -13.04
C GLU A 77 5.73 9.41 -13.02
N GLU A 78 5.95 8.55 -12.01
CA GLU A 78 5.23 7.30 -11.85
C GLU A 78 3.76 7.52 -11.47
N VAL A 79 3.45 8.50 -10.62
CA VAL A 79 2.06 8.90 -10.31
C VAL A 79 1.35 9.32 -11.60
N VAL A 80 1.93 10.27 -12.34
CA VAL A 80 1.36 10.76 -13.60
C VAL A 80 1.17 9.62 -14.62
N ARG A 81 2.15 8.74 -14.75
CA ARG A 81 2.08 7.58 -15.64
C ARG A 81 0.95 6.63 -15.23
N THR A 82 0.84 6.33 -13.94
CA THR A 82 -0.19 5.44 -13.40
C THR A 82 -1.58 6.02 -13.64
N MET A 83 -1.79 7.31 -13.37
CA MET A 83 -3.05 7.99 -13.62
C MET A 83 -3.43 7.96 -15.10
N LYS A 84 -2.47 8.21 -16.00
CA LYS A 84 -2.70 8.09 -17.46
C LYS A 84 -3.12 6.68 -17.88
N LEU A 85 -2.51 5.65 -17.31
CA LEU A 85 -2.86 4.25 -17.60
C LEU A 85 -4.24 3.88 -17.05
N LEU A 86 -4.68 4.49 -15.96
CA LEU A 86 -6.03 4.34 -15.42
C LEU A 86 -7.09 5.16 -16.17
N GLY A 87 -6.67 6.10 -17.02
CA GLY A 87 -7.56 6.99 -17.76
C GLY A 87 -8.17 8.10 -16.90
N VAL A 88 -7.49 8.48 -15.80
CA VAL A 88 -7.91 9.58 -14.93
C VAL A 88 -7.02 10.82 -15.15
N SER A 89 -7.60 11.99 -15.08
CA SER A 89 -6.94 13.26 -15.35
C SER A 89 -6.61 14.07 -14.10
N SER A 90 -7.27 13.77 -12.98
CA SER A 90 -7.05 14.42 -11.71
C SER A 90 -7.07 13.42 -10.54
N ILE A 91 -6.51 13.83 -9.40
CA ILE A 91 -6.43 13.00 -8.19
C ILE A 91 -7.84 12.73 -7.63
N GLU A 92 -8.74 13.70 -7.78
CA GLU A 92 -10.12 13.63 -7.31
C GLU A 92 -10.95 12.57 -8.07
N GLU A 93 -10.51 12.16 -9.25
CA GLU A 93 -11.15 11.08 -10.02
C GLU A 93 -10.75 9.68 -9.55
N LEU A 94 -9.75 9.60 -8.66
CA LEU A 94 -9.31 8.31 -8.14
C LEU A 94 -10.35 7.72 -7.18
N GLU A 95 -10.75 6.49 -7.45
CA GLU A 95 -11.78 5.77 -6.71
C GLU A 95 -11.34 4.34 -6.39
N PRO A 96 -11.95 3.69 -5.38
CA PRO A 96 -11.61 2.31 -5.01
C PRO A 96 -11.69 1.29 -6.16
N ARG A 97 -12.53 1.54 -7.18
CA ARG A 97 -12.63 0.67 -8.37
C ARG A 97 -11.34 0.59 -9.20
N HIS A 98 -10.42 1.57 -9.05
CA HIS A 98 -9.12 1.59 -9.73
C HIS A 98 -8.09 0.68 -9.07
N VAL A 99 -8.44 0.06 -7.93
CA VAL A 99 -7.53 -0.79 -7.16
C VAL A 99 -8.13 -2.19 -6.99
N THR A 100 -7.34 -3.20 -7.26
CA THR A 100 -7.72 -4.59 -6.99
C THR A 100 -6.75 -5.22 -6.02
N GLN A 101 -7.26 -5.71 -4.91
CA GLN A 101 -6.44 -6.47 -3.98
C GLN A 101 -6.12 -7.85 -4.59
N LEU A 102 -4.84 -8.09 -4.85
CA LEU A 102 -4.39 -9.40 -5.28
C LEU A 102 -4.38 -10.33 -4.06
N THR A 103 -5.28 -11.30 -4.05
CA THR A 103 -5.20 -12.44 -3.14
C THR A 103 -4.16 -13.40 -3.69
N ARG A 104 -3.15 -13.70 -2.89
CA ARG A 104 -2.17 -14.71 -3.25
C ARG A 104 -2.90 -16.05 -3.39
N LEU A 105 -2.99 -16.58 -4.59
CA LEU A 105 -3.45 -17.94 -4.85
C LEU A 105 -2.33 -18.92 -4.40
N VAL A 106 -2.16 -19.03 -3.10
CA VAL A 106 -1.42 -20.16 -2.55
C VAL A 106 -2.45 -21.25 -2.38
N PRO A 107 -2.31 -22.44 -3.01
CA PRO A 107 -3.14 -23.57 -2.68
C PRO A 107 -3.05 -23.78 -1.17
N VAL A 108 -4.17 -23.66 -0.47
CA VAL A 108 -4.25 -24.08 0.92
C VAL A 108 -4.01 -25.59 0.86
N ARG A 109 -2.81 -26.04 1.23
CA ARG A 109 -2.59 -27.47 1.45
C ARG A 109 -3.65 -27.88 2.46
N PRO A 110 -4.52 -28.86 2.15
CA PRO A 110 -5.41 -29.37 3.17
C PRO A 110 -4.56 -29.73 4.36
N GLN A 111 -4.88 -29.16 5.51
CA GLN A 111 -4.20 -29.54 6.74
C GLN A 111 -4.43 -31.05 6.85
N VAL A 112 -3.36 -31.82 6.83
CA VAL A 112 -3.38 -33.25 7.16
C VAL A 112 -3.71 -33.35 8.66
N ARG A 113 -5.00 -33.13 8.95
CA ARG A 113 -5.63 -33.55 10.19
C ARG A 113 -6.22 -34.93 9.91
N ALA A 114 -5.39 -35.94 9.91
CA ALA A 114 -5.87 -37.31 9.98
C ALA A 114 -4.68 -38.28 10.05
N ALA A 115 -3.97 -38.29 11.15
CA ALA A 115 -3.15 -39.44 11.51
C ALA A 115 -2.96 -39.58 13.02
N ALA A 116 -3.59 -38.74 13.84
CA ALA A 116 -3.49 -38.86 15.31
C ALA A 116 -4.58 -39.76 15.91
N ASP A 117 -5.69 -39.99 15.22
CA ASP A 117 -6.83 -40.75 15.77
C ASP A 117 -6.81 -42.24 15.41
N ALA A 118 -5.78 -42.72 14.72
CA ALA A 118 -5.70 -44.13 14.27
C ALA A 118 -4.75 -44.98 15.11
N VAL A 119 -4.17 -44.47 16.19
CA VAL A 119 -3.22 -45.22 17.03
C VAL A 119 -3.77 -45.60 18.41
N GLU A 120 -5.01 -45.22 18.72
CA GLU A 120 -5.70 -45.67 19.95
C GLU A 120 -6.91 -46.51 19.64
N ARG A 121 -6.74 -47.67 19.00
CA ARG A 121 -7.67 -48.80 19.05
C ARG A 121 -6.93 -50.11 18.95
#